data_1d9809ff0fd126064d2ecfdf93452aad
#
_entry.id   1d9809ff0fd126064d2ecfdf93452aad
#
_cell.length_a   1.000
_cell.length_b   1.000
_cell.length_c   1.000
_cell.angle_alpha   90.00
_cell.angle_beta   90.00
_cell.angle_gamma   90.00
#
_symmetry.space_group_name_H-M   'P 1'
#
loop_
_entity.id
_entity.type
_entity.pdbx_description
1 polymer ?
#
loop_
_entity_poly.entity_id
_entity_poly.type
_entity_poly.pdbx_seq_one_letter_code
_entity_poly.pdbx_strand_id
1 'polypeptide(L)'
;VKDGGTTIENTNDTTYYKVKKNGEDGFIIEFVPSAMAAYKGKTLTITYTAVLKDSAVTTTVGNSNTVTLDYSKNVKQNGDDTPDDDKKTVKDEAVVYTFKIHIDKIADDAKKTPLEGVEFDLYKQVAHGTDGAISDDEAKALGLDPTYGWVRVNNDVDENHNHVALKTDKNGVLEVNGLENGTYKLVETKAKDGYNLLKAPVDVSLDIAYKTTWKVTDHYKDGVWVKRDVTQKNEAFDSKEAGPGEVMNGGTQNGSQTGDGVIS
;
A
#
# COMPACT_ATOMS: atom_id res chain seq x y z
N VAL A 1 -3.50 9.81 -19.35
CA VAL A 1 -2.80 11.11 -19.23
C VAL A 1 -3.81 12.23 -19.33
N LYS A 2 -3.64 13.28 -18.53
CA LYS A 2 -4.54 14.44 -18.51
C LYS A 2 -3.76 15.75 -18.58
N ASP A 3 -4.35 16.79 -19.20
CA ASP A 3 -3.96 18.18 -19.14
C ASP A 3 -5.01 18.95 -18.33
N GLY A 4 -4.66 19.41 -17.14
CA GLY A 4 -5.55 20.18 -16.27
C GLY A 4 -6.91 19.52 -15.97
N GLY A 5 -6.96 18.19 -15.89
CA GLY A 5 -8.21 17.43 -15.69
C GLY A 5 -8.85 16.89 -16.98
N THR A 6 -8.51 17.41 -18.14
CA THR A 6 -9.00 16.90 -19.43
C THR A 6 -8.16 15.71 -19.89
N THR A 7 -8.80 14.59 -20.20
CA THR A 7 -8.12 13.41 -20.73
C THR A 7 -7.55 13.68 -22.12
N ILE A 8 -6.29 13.33 -22.33
CA ILE A 8 -5.68 13.32 -23.66
C ILE A 8 -6.06 11.98 -24.30
N GLU A 9 -7.00 12.02 -25.24
CA GLU A 9 -7.44 10.82 -25.94
C GLU A 9 -6.33 10.34 -26.88
N ASN A 10 -5.90 9.12 -26.68
CA ASN A 10 -4.84 8.50 -27.46
C ASN A 10 -5.43 7.47 -28.41
N THR A 11 -5.79 7.90 -29.61
CA THR A 11 -6.40 7.04 -30.63
C THR A 11 -5.37 6.02 -31.13
N ASN A 12 -5.69 4.72 -31.04
CA ASN A 12 -4.82 3.61 -31.46
C ASN A 12 -3.47 3.54 -30.74
N ASP A 13 -3.39 4.01 -29.50
CA ASP A 13 -2.21 3.95 -28.62
C ASP A 13 -0.92 4.57 -29.20
N THR A 14 -1.02 5.47 -30.17
CA THR A 14 0.17 6.00 -30.86
C THR A 14 0.14 7.47 -31.19
N THR A 15 -1.00 8.18 -31.01
CA THR A 15 -1.13 9.58 -31.46
C THR A 15 -0.30 10.55 -30.61
N TYR A 16 -0.41 10.47 -29.29
CA TYR A 16 0.27 11.37 -28.36
C TYR A 16 1.32 10.67 -27.53
N TYR A 17 1.09 9.40 -27.20
CA TYR A 17 2.02 8.58 -26.45
C TYR A 17 1.84 7.10 -26.75
N LYS A 18 2.86 6.31 -26.40
CA LYS A 18 2.82 4.83 -26.46
C LYS A 18 3.05 4.31 -25.07
N VAL A 19 2.27 3.30 -24.66
CA VAL A 19 2.49 2.58 -23.42
C VAL A 19 3.16 1.25 -23.75
N LYS A 20 4.31 1.00 -23.15
CA LYS A 20 5.07 -0.24 -23.31
C LYS A 20 5.23 -0.93 -21.97
N LYS A 21 5.15 -2.25 -21.94
CA LYS A 21 5.48 -3.05 -20.76
C LYS A 21 6.98 -2.92 -20.48
N ASN A 22 7.34 -2.78 -19.19
CA ASN A 22 8.71 -2.72 -18.71
C ASN A 22 8.91 -3.76 -17.59
N GLY A 23 9.38 -4.94 -17.96
CA GLY A 23 9.41 -6.08 -17.04
C GLY A 23 8.03 -6.61 -16.69
N GLU A 24 7.90 -7.25 -15.53
CA GLU A 24 6.62 -7.81 -15.07
C GLU A 24 5.73 -6.77 -14.39
N ASP A 25 6.33 -5.78 -13.73
CA ASP A 25 5.66 -4.89 -12.79
C ASP A 25 5.75 -3.41 -13.19
N GLY A 26 6.25 -3.12 -14.38
CA GLY A 26 6.45 -1.74 -14.82
C GLY A 26 5.87 -1.45 -16.20
N PHE A 27 5.81 -0.17 -16.50
CA PHE A 27 5.48 0.32 -17.83
C PHE A 27 6.29 1.58 -18.18
N ILE A 28 6.43 1.84 -19.48
CA ILE A 28 7.05 3.05 -20.01
C ILE A 28 6.00 3.78 -20.83
N ILE A 29 5.88 5.08 -20.64
CA ILE A 29 5.10 5.98 -21.50
C ILE A 29 6.10 6.76 -22.36
N GLU A 30 6.08 6.50 -23.66
CA GLU A 30 6.86 7.27 -24.63
C GLU A 30 5.97 8.31 -25.29
N PHE A 31 6.24 9.58 -25.05
CA PHE A 31 5.52 10.66 -25.70
C PHE A 31 6.02 10.87 -27.13
N VAL A 32 5.08 11.18 -28.04
CA VAL A 32 5.38 11.53 -29.46
C VAL A 32 5.73 13.02 -29.54
N PRO A 33 6.99 13.41 -29.78
CA PRO A 33 7.44 14.80 -29.65
C PRO A 33 6.65 15.80 -30.51
N SER A 34 6.34 15.44 -31.75
CA SER A 34 5.56 16.29 -32.66
C SER A 34 4.14 16.56 -32.18
N ALA A 35 3.49 15.55 -31.63
CA ALA A 35 2.12 15.66 -31.09
C ALA A 35 2.11 16.42 -29.76
N MET A 36 3.17 16.31 -28.96
CA MET A 36 3.29 16.98 -27.68
C MET A 36 3.59 18.48 -27.78
N ALA A 37 3.90 19.00 -28.97
CA ALA A 37 4.11 20.43 -29.19
C ALA A 37 2.88 21.28 -28.77
N ALA A 38 1.68 20.76 -28.92
CA ALA A 38 0.43 21.41 -28.51
C ALA A 38 0.30 21.58 -26.97
N TYR A 39 1.08 20.82 -26.20
CA TYR A 39 1.06 20.82 -24.73
C TYR A 39 2.27 21.56 -24.12
N LYS A 40 3.00 22.33 -24.93
CA LYS A 40 4.12 23.13 -24.45
C LYS A 40 3.67 24.08 -23.34
N GLY A 41 4.35 24.04 -22.21
CA GLY A 41 4.02 24.86 -21.04
C GLY A 41 2.82 24.36 -20.21
N LYS A 42 2.27 23.21 -20.56
CA LYS A 42 1.19 22.56 -19.81
C LYS A 42 1.73 21.57 -18.79
N THR A 43 0.95 21.34 -17.74
CA THR A 43 1.21 20.28 -16.76
C THR A 43 0.46 19.02 -17.16
N LEU A 44 1.18 17.95 -17.41
CA LEU A 44 0.58 16.64 -17.69
C LEU A 44 0.52 15.81 -16.42
N THR A 45 -0.66 15.29 -16.12
CA THR A 45 -0.90 14.38 -15.01
C THR A 45 -1.09 12.96 -15.52
N ILE A 46 -0.31 12.03 -14.98
CA ILE A 46 -0.42 10.60 -15.25
C ILE A 46 -0.94 9.93 -13.98
N THR A 47 -2.08 9.25 -14.09
CA THR A 47 -2.64 8.46 -13.01
C THR A 47 -2.74 7.01 -13.42
N TYR A 48 -2.41 6.12 -12.51
CA TYR A 48 -2.56 4.68 -12.68
C TYR A 48 -2.86 4.04 -11.32
N THR A 49 -3.39 2.84 -11.35
CA THR A 49 -3.61 2.01 -10.17
C THR A 49 -2.69 0.79 -10.23
N ALA A 50 -2.23 0.35 -9.09
CA ALA A 50 -1.48 -0.89 -8.95
C ALA A 50 -1.99 -1.65 -7.72
N VAL A 51 -1.94 -2.97 -7.80
CA VAL A 51 -2.26 -3.86 -6.67
C VAL A 51 -0.96 -4.41 -6.13
N LEU A 52 -0.79 -4.38 -4.82
CA LEU A 52 0.34 -5.03 -4.16
C LEU A 52 0.21 -6.54 -4.35
N LYS A 53 1.32 -7.18 -4.70
CA LYS A 53 1.39 -8.65 -4.82
C LYS A 53 1.41 -9.30 -3.43
N ASP A 54 1.11 -10.60 -3.38
CA ASP A 54 1.23 -11.40 -2.15
C ASP A 54 2.67 -11.42 -1.59
N SER A 55 3.65 -11.15 -2.46
CA SER A 55 5.06 -10.99 -2.08
C SER A 55 5.42 -9.61 -1.50
N ALA A 56 4.44 -8.72 -1.33
CA ALA A 56 4.68 -7.41 -0.73
C ALA A 56 5.28 -7.57 0.68
N VAL A 57 6.32 -6.77 0.95
CA VAL A 57 7.01 -6.86 2.23
C VAL A 57 6.26 -6.09 3.32
N THR A 58 6.16 -6.71 4.50
CA THR A 58 5.53 -6.13 5.70
C THR A 58 6.57 -5.58 6.68
N THR A 59 7.70 -5.12 6.15
CA THR A 59 8.83 -4.61 6.95
C THR A 59 8.88 -3.08 6.91
N THR A 60 9.74 -2.50 7.73
CA THR A 60 10.02 -1.06 7.76
C THR A 60 10.62 -0.52 6.46
N VAL A 61 11.10 -1.38 5.57
CA VAL A 61 11.61 -0.99 4.24
C VAL A 61 10.49 -0.57 3.32
N GLY A 62 9.32 -1.22 3.44
CA GLY A 62 8.14 -0.95 2.60
C GLY A 62 8.29 -1.40 1.14
N ASN A 63 7.27 -1.10 0.36
CA ASN A 63 7.14 -1.46 -1.04
C ASN A 63 7.29 -0.20 -1.90
N SER A 64 8.40 -0.08 -2.62
CA SER A 64 8.70 1.13 -3.37
C SER A 64 8.05 1.14 -4.75
N ASN A 65 7.57 2.31 -5.15
CA ASN A 65 7.15 2.64 -6.50
C ASN A 65 8.01 3.79 -7.03
N THR A 66 8.76 3.53 -8.09
CA THR A 66 9.70 4.49 -8.67
C THR A 66 9.18 4.99 -10.01
N VAL A 67 9.19 6.30 -10.20
CA VAL A 67 8.99 6.94 -11.49
C VAL A 67 10.27 7.59 -11.98
N THR A 68 10.56 7.43 -13.25
CA THR A 68 11.70 8.06 -13.91
C THR A 68 11.21 8.84 -15.12
N LEU A 69 11.65 10.09 -15.24
CA LEU A 69 11.40 10.93 -16.41
C LEU A 69 12.72 11.13 -17.16
N ASP A 70 12.77 10.60 -18.37
CA ASP A 70 13.88 10.84 -19.30
C ASP A 70 13.46 11.88 -20.33
N TYR A 71 14.29 12.90 -20.54
CA TYR A 71 14.03 13.91 -21.55
C TYR A 71 15.35 14.43 -22.15
N SER A 72 15.31 14.87 -23.41
CA SER A 72 16.44 15.48 -24.09
C SER A 72 16.57 16.96 -23.73
N LYS A 73 17.80 17.44 -23.53
CA LYS A 73 18.10 18.85 -23.20
C LYS A 73 18.07 19.76 -24.42
N ASN A 74 18.48 19.24 -25.59
CA ASN A 74 18.59 20.00 -26.82
C ASN A 74 17.74 19.39 -27.91
N VAL A 75 16.82 20.17 -28.46
CA VAL A 75 16.17 19.86 -29.75
C VAL A 75 17.19 20.25 -30.81
N LYS A 76 17.86 19.27 -31.43
CA LYS A 76 18.67 19.54 -32.61
C LYS A 76 17.76 20.06 -33.72
N GLN A 77 18.06 21.26 -34.20
CA GLN A 77 17.23 21.99 -35.22
C GLN A 77 17.42 21.43 -36.63
N ASN A 78 18.18 20.36 -36.84
CA ASN A 78 18.60 19.86 -38.16
C ASN A 78 18.12 18.43 -38.48
N GLY A 79 16.94 18.03 -38.08
CA GLY A 79 16.28 16.81 -38.60
C GLY A 79 17.00 15.49 -38.42
N ASP A 80 18.02 15.42 -37.60
CA ASP A 80 18.68 14.18 -37.21
C ASP A 80 18.01 13.60 -35.95
N ASP A 81 17.23 12.55 -36.12
CA ASP A 81 16.46 11.87 -35.05
C ASP A 81 17.36 11.01 -34.14
N THR A 82 18.66 11.14 -34.20
CA THR A 82 19.55 10.44 -33.25
C THR A 82 19.38 11.05 -31.86
N PRO A 83 19.07 10.22 -30.83
CA PRO A 83 19.00 10.70 -29.45
C PRO A 83 20.34 11.32 -29.05
N ASP A 84 20.31 12.56 -28.58
CA ASP A 84 21.50 13.20 -28.03
C ASP A 84 21.89 12.45 -26.74
N ASP A 85 23.19 12.16 -26.55
CA ASP A 85 23.74 11.53 -25.34
C ASP A 85 23.53 12.36 -24.05
N ASP A 86 22.99 13.57 -24.16
CA ASP A 86 22.65 14.47 -23.07
C ASP A 86 21.24 14.24 -22.49
N LYS A 87 20.83 12.98 -22.31
CA LYS A 87 19.59 12.67 -21.59
C LYS A 87 19.67 13.17 -20.16
N LYS A 88 18.63 13.92 -19.76
CA LYS A 88 18.40 14.24 -18.36
C LYS A 88 17.40 13.26 -17.78
N THR A 89 17.75 12.67 -16.65
CA THR A 89 16.88 11.75 -15.92
C THR A 89 16.51 12.38 -14.58
N VAL A 90 15.22 12.45 -14.32
CA VAL A 90 14.67 12.78 -13.00
C VAL A 90 14.01 11.55 -12.44
N LYS A 91 14.35 11.16 -11.23
CA LYS A 91 13.78 10.03 -10.51
C LYS A 91 13.03 10.53 -9.29
N ASP A 92 11.86 9.96 -9.06
CA ASP A 92 11.09 10.12 -7.82
C ASP A 92 10.62 8.75 -7.33
N GLU A 93 10.40 8.63 -6.03
CA GLU A 93 10.04 7.37 -5.39
C GLU A 93 8.97 7.60 -4.31
N ALA A 94 7.93 6.79 -4.36
CA ALA A 94 6.94 6.68 -3.30
C ALA A 94 7.01 5.29 -2.68
N VAL A 95 6.84 5.19 -1.36
CA VAL A 95 6.90 3.91 -0.63
C VAL A 95 5.56 3.66 0.03
N VAL A 96 5.02 2.46 -0.20
CA VAL A 96 3.79 1.98 0.45
C VAL A 96 4.17 0.94 1.51
N TYR A 97 3.64 1.10 2.70
CA TYR A 97 3.86 0.19 3.83
C TYR A 97 2.63 -0.68 4.02
N THR A 98 2.88 -1.96 4.26
CA THR A 98 1.86 -2.91 4.68
C THR A 98 2.32 -3.60 5.95
N PHE A 99 1.38 -4.05 6.75
CA PHE A 99 1.60 -4.65 8.05
C PHE A 99 0.97 -6.03 8.11
N LYS A 100 1.37 -6.80 9.11
CA LYS A 100 0.73 -8.07 9.42
C LYS A 100 0.24 -8.11 10.86
N ILE A 101 -0.83 -8.83 11.08
CA ILE A 101 -1.30 -9.24 12.39
C ILE A 101 -0.89 -10.69 12.60
N HIS A 102 -0.30 -10.97 13.76
CA HIS A 102 -0.01 -12.31 14.23
C HIS A 102 -0.91 -12.61 15.43
N ILE A 103 -1.61 -13.73 15.41
CA ILE A 103 -2.59 -14.12 16.42
C ILE A 103 -2.24 -15.50 16.92
N ASP A 104 -2.07 -15.63 18.22
CA ASP A 104 -1.94 -16.89 18.93
C ASP A 104 -3.28 -17.24 19.60
N LYS A 105 -3.98 -18.23 19.07
CA LYS A 105 -5.21 -18.75 19.67
C LYS A 105 -4.88 -19.93 20.58
N ILE A 106 -5.00 -19.74 21.87
CA ILE A 106 -4.67 -20.71 22.89
C ILE A 106 -5.87 -20.97 23.82
N ALA A 107 -5.91 -22.15 24.41
CA ALA A 107 -6.88 -22.47 25.45
C ALA A 107 -6.53 -21.74 26.76
N ASP A 108 -7.54 -21.41 27.53
CA ASP A 108 -7.36 -20.90 28.90
C ASP A 108 -7.13 -22.07 29.89
N ASP A 109 -6.05 -22.79 29.64
CA ASP A 109 -5.57 -23.87 30.51
C ASP A 109 -4.13 -23.59 30.96
N ALA A 110 -3.66 -24.36 31.96
CA ALA A 110 -2.31 -24.18 32.51
C ALA A 110 -1.19 -24.45 31.48
N LYS A 111 -1.49 -25.19 30.41
CA LYS A 111 -0.54 -25.55 29.35
C LYS A 111 -0.54 -24.57 28.20
N LYS A 112 -1.53 -23.64 28.14
CA LYS A 112 -1.73 -22.74 26.98
C LYS A 112 -1.83 -23.51 25.68
N THR A 113 -2.65 -24.56 25.66
CA THR A 113 -2.77 -25.48 24.52
C THR A 113 -3.18 -24.73 23.24
N PRO A 114 -2.45 -24.85 22.13
CA PRO A 114 -2.80 -24.24 20.87
C PRO A 114 -4.15 -24.74 20.33
N LEU A 115 -4.97 -23.85 19.80
CA LEU A 115 -6.28 -24.18 19.25
C LEU A 115 -6.26 -24.09 17.73
N GLU A 116 -6.08 -25.24 17.08
CA GLU A 116 -6.15 -25.40 15.63
C GLU A 116 -7.59 -25.32 15.14
N GLY A 117 -7.77 -24.73 13.95
CA GLY A 117 -9.02 -24.76 13.21
C GLY A 117 -10.08 -23.78 13.68
N VAL A 118 -9.72 -22.82 14.52
CA VAL A 118 -10.61 -21.72 14.90
C VAL A 118 -10.73 -20.75 13.73
N GLU A 119 -11.96 -20.33 13.39
CA GLU A 119 -12.23 -19.49 12.24
C GLU A 119 -12.55 -18.05 12.67
N PHE A 120 -12.04 -17.10 11.88
CA PHE A 120 -12.20 -15.67 12.12
C PHE A 120 -12.52 -14.92 10.83
N ASP A 121 -13.19 -13.77 11.00
CA ASP A 121 -13.26 -12.72 9.99
C ASP A 121 -12.63 -11.44 10.56
N LEU A 122 -11.91 -10.72 9.70
CA LEU A 122 -11.30 -9.43 10.04
C LEU A 122 -12.06 -8.30 9.35
N TYR A 123 -12.50 -7.33 10.14
CA TYR A 123 -13.21 -6.16 9.65
C TYR A 123 -12.39 -4.91 9.90
N LYS A 124 -12.27 -4.05 8.88
CA LYS A 124 -11.67 -2.73 8.98
C LYS A 124 -12.73 -1.68 9.22
N GLN A 125 -12.51 -0.80 10.19
CA GLN A 125 -13.34 0.36 10.43
C GLN A 125 -13.14 1.40 9.32
N VAL A 126 -14.24 1.91 8.79
CA VAL A 126 -14.30 2.95 7.77
C VAL A 126 -15.36 3.98 8.13
N ALA A 127 -15.48 5.06 7.35
CA ALA A 127 -16.59 5.98 7.52
C ALA A 127 -17.94 5.26 7.28
N HIS A 128 -18.96 5.62 8.07
CA HIS A 128 -20.29 5.09 7.84
C HIS A 128 -20.78 5.42 6.43
N GLY A 129 -21.39 4.44 5.76
CA GLY A 129 -21.85 4.59 4.37
C GLY A 129 -20.76 4.43 3.30
N THR A 130 -19.55 3.98 3.67
CA THR A 130 -18.51 3.60 2.69
C THR A 130 -19.00 2.44 1.84
N ASP A 131 -18.74 2.50 0.54
CA ASP A 131 -19.05 1.41 -0.40
C ASP A 131 -18.32 0.12 0.00
N GLY A 132 -19.04 -1.03 -0.07
CA GLY A 132 -18.52 -2.32 0.37
C GLY A 132 -18.58 -2.57 1.88
N ALA A 133 -19.04 -1.62 2.69
CA ALA A 133 -19.29 -1.86 4.11
C ALA A 133 -20.51 -2.78 4.30
N ILE A 134 -20.45 -3.62 5.34
CA ILE A 134 -21.60 -4.43 5.77
C ILE A 134 -22.72 -3.55 6.30
N SER A 135 -23.95 -4.08 6.35
CA SER A 135 -25.10 -3.35 6.88
C SER A 135 -25.00 -3.13 8.40
N ASP A 136 -25.70 -2.11 8.92
CA ASP A 136 -25.75 -1.83 10.36
C ASP A 136 -26.31 -3.01 11.17
N ASP A 137 -27.26 -3.74 10.61
CA ASP A 137 -27.85 -4.90 11.27
C ASP A 137 -26.87 -6.08 11.32
N GLU A 138 -26.09 -6.29 10.28
CA GLU A 138 -25.00 -7.26 10.27
C GLU A 138 -23.89 -6.86 11.25
N ALA A 139 -23.49 -5.59 11.26
CA ALA A 139 -22.53 -5.08 12.22
C ALA A 139 -22.96 -5.35 13.66
N LYS A 140 -24.20 -5.03 14.00
CA LYS A 140 -24.78 -5.32 15.33
C LYS A 140 -24.77 -6.81 15.67
N ALA A 141 -25.15 -7.66 14.70
CA ALA A 141 -25.17 -9.11 14.89
C ALA A 141 -23.77 -9.69 15.18
N LEU A 142 -22.73 -9.05 14.62
CA LEU A 142 -21.32 -9.40 14.84
C LEU A 142 -20.70 -8.73 16.08
N GLY A 143 -21.47 -7.91 16.80
CA GLY A 143 -20.97 -7.15 17.96
C GLY A 143 -20.08 -5.96 17.60
N LEU A 144 -20.19 -5.46 16.37
CA LEU A 144 -19.51 -4.27 15.88
C LEU A 144 -20.35 -3.02 16.13
N ASP A 145 -19.71 -1.87 16.34
CA ASP A 145 -20.41 -0.60 16.54
C ASP A 145 -20.98 -0.08 15.20
N PRO A 146 -22.31 -0.03 15.04
CA PRO A 146 -22.96 0.38 13.80
C PRO A 146 -22.84 1.88 13.48
N THR A 147 -22.26 2.70 14.37
CA THR A 147 -22.01 4.11 14.08
C THR A 147 -20.87 4.32 13.09
N TYR A 148 -20.07 3.26 12.86
CA TYR A 148 -19.01 3.19 11.85
C TYR A 148 -19.43 2.27 10.70
N GLY A 149 -18.79 2.43 9.54
CA GLY A 149 -18.78 1.42 8.50
C GLY A 149 -17.75 0.34 8.82
N TRP A 150 -18.02 -0.90 8.42
CA TRP A 150 -17.12 -2.03 8.58
C TRP A 150 -16.98 -2.78 7.27
N VAL A 151 -15.76 -2.85 6.74
CA VAL A 151 -15.45 -3.62 5.52
C VAL A 151 -14.70 -4.87 5.91
N ARG A 152 -15.20 -6.03 5.46
CA ARG A 152 -14.49 -7.28 5.66
C ARG A 152 -13.20 -7.29 4.82
N VAL A 153 -12.07 -7.60 5.44
CA VAL A 153 -10.74 -7.57 4.81
C VAL A 153 -10.48 -8.88 4.06
N ASN A 154 -10.81 -10.02 4.67
CA ASN A 154 -10.64 -11.34 4.07
C ASN A 154 -11.83 -11.68 3.17
N ASN A 155 -11.70 -11.35 1.89
CA ASN A 155 -12.75 -11.57 0.89
C ASN A 155 -12.50 -12.78 -0.02
N ASP A 156 -11.64 -13.71 0.40
CA ASP A 156 -11.39 -14.94 -0.33
C ASP A 156 -12.66 -15.80 -0.42
N VAL A 157 -12.83 -16.47 -1.55
CA VAL A 157 -13.94 -17.36 -1.81
C VAL A 157 -13.42 -18.72 -2.30
N ASP A 158 -14.13 -19.78 -1.95
CA ASP A 158 -13.87 -21.13 -2.44
C ASP A 158 -14.34 -21.31 -3.91
N GLU A 159 -14.15 -22.49 -4.46
CA GLU A 159 -14.58 -22.85 -5.82
C GLU A 159 -16.08 -22.72 -6.05
N ASN A 160 -16.89 -22.71 -4.97
CA ASN A 160 -18.34 -22.53 -5.01
C ASN A 160 -18.77 -21.08 -4.71
N HIS A 161 -17.84 -20.14 -4.67
CA HIS A 161 -18.04 -18.72 -4.34
C HIS A 161 -18.52 -18.48 -2.89
N ASN A 162 -18.30 -19.44 -1.98
CA ASN A 162 -18.55 -19.22 -0.56
C ASN A 162 -17.35 -18.50 0.07
N HIS A 163 -17.65 -17.61 1.00
CA HIS A 163 -16.63 -16.94 1.78
C HIS A 163 -15.73 -17.93 2.54
N VAL A 164 -14.41 -17.68 2.49
CA VAL A 164 -13.41 -18.43 3.23
C VAL A 164 -12.94 -17.62 4.45
N ALA A 165 -13.26 -18.11 5.64
CA ALA A 165 -12.81 -17.52 6.88
C ALA A 165 -11.29 -17.73 7.08
N LEU A 166 -10.66 -16.80 7.79
CA LEU A 166 -9.30 -16.96 8.30
C LEU A 166 -9.28 -18.11 9.33
N LYS A 167 -8.22 -18.92 9.31
CA LYS A 167 -8.18 -20.12 10.13
C LYS A 167 -6.83 -20.33 10.82
N THR A 168 -6.88 -20.66 12.11
CA THR A 168 -5.67 -20.99 12.86
C THR A 168 -5.06 -22.32 12.42
N ASP A 169 -3.74 -22.35 12.33
CA ASP A 169 -2.97 -23.55 12.00
C ASP A 169 -2.86 -24.54 13.18
N LYS A 170 -2.11 -25.63 12.99
CA LYS A 170 -1.86 -26.65 14.03
C LYS A 170 -1.18 -26.12 15.29
N ASN A 171 -0.53 -24.99 15.23
CA ASN A 171 0.12 -24.31 16.36
C ASN A 171 -0.80 -23.27 17.01
N GLY A 172 -2.06 -23.14 16.55
CA GLY A 172 -2.99 -22.11 16.98
C GLY A 172 -2.71 -20.74 16.39
N VAL A 173 -1.84 -20.66 15.37
CA VAL A 173 -1.38 -19.40 14.78
C VAL A 173 -2.23 -19.02 13.57
N LEU A 174 -2.56 -17.73 13.47
CA LEU A 174 -3.14 -17.10 12.30
C LEU A 174 -2.34 -15.82 11.99
N GLU A 175 -1.91 -15.67 10.72
CA GLU A 175 -1.28 -14.44 10.23
C GLU A 175 -2.14 -13.81 9.13
N VAL A 176 -2.33 -12.49 9.21
CA VAL A 176 -2.99 -11.69 8.19
C VAL A 176 -2.02 -10.63 7.69
N ASN A 177 -1.65 -10.71 6.43
CA ASN A 177 -0.67 -9.83 5.79
C ASN A 177 -1.35 -8.74 4.94
N GLY A 178 -0.60 -7.72 4.56
CA GLY A 178 -1.04 -6.71 3.59
C GLY A 178 -1.95 -5.64 4.18
N LEU A 179 -1.98 -5.49 5.49
CA LEU A 179 -2.83 -4.52 6.18
C LEU A 179 -2.22 -3.11 6.13
N GLU A 180 -3.07 -2.12 6.10
CA GLU A 180 -2.72 -0.69 6.22
C GLU A 180 -3.04 -0.16 7.63
N ASN A 181 -2.60 1.04 7.95
CA ASN A 181 -3.00 1.71 9.19
C ASN A 181 -4.53 1.78 9.33
N GLY A 182 -5.01 1.58 10.53
CA GLY A 182 -6.44 1.66 10.83
C GLY A 182 -6.86 0.88 12.06
N THR A 183 -8.12 0.99 12.37
CA THR A 183 -8.79 0.22 13.43
C THR A 183 -9.47 -1.00 12.81
N TYR A 184 -9.25 -2.14 13.41
CA TYR A 184 -9.80 -3.41 12.98
C TYR A 184 -10.52 -4.12 14.13
N LYS A 185 -11.41 -5.01 13.78
CA LYS A 185 -12.07 -5.97 14.68
C LYS A 185 -11.91 -7.38 14.14
N LEU A 186 -11.38 -8.26 14.96
CA LEU A 186 -11.30 -9.69 14.67
C LEU A 186 -12.50 -10.37 15.30
N VAL A 187 -13.35 -10.97 14.48
CA VAL A 187 -14.58 -11.66 14.89
C VAL A 187 -14.36 -13.17 14.79
N GLU A 188 -14.48 -13.89 15.91
CA GLU A 188 -14.44 -15.34 15.89
C GLU A 188 -15.79 -15.88 15.36
N THR A 189 -15.75 -16.55 14.22
CA THR A 189 -16.95 -17.06 13.54
C THR A 189 -17.21 -18.52 13.86
N LYS A 190 -16.15 -19.28 14.25
CA LYS A 190 -16.25 -20.67 14.66
C LYS A 190 -15.18 -21.03 15.69
N ALA A 191 -15.61 -21.49 16.84
CA ALA A 191 -14.69 -22.01 17.87
C ALA A 191 -14.26 -23.45 17.54
N LYS A 192 -13.18 -23.91 18.17
CA LYS A 192 -12.82 -25.33 18.19
C LYS A 192 -13.87 -26.13 18.97
N ASP A 193 -14.10 -27.38 18.55
CA ASP A 193 -15.01 -28.28 19.25
C ASP A 193 -14.68 -28.39 20.73
N GLY A 194 -15.70 -28.23 21.57
CA GLY A 194 -15.56 -28.20 23.03
C GLY A 194 -15.25 -26.83 23.64
N TYR A 195 -15.11 -25.79 22.82
CA TYR A 195 -14.90 -24.42 23.26
C TYR A 195 -16.04 -23.49 22.85
N ASN A 196 -16.23 -22.42 23.57
CA ASN A 196 -17.19 -21.37 23.23
C ASN A 196 -16.54 -20.30 22.38
N LEU A 197 -17.35 -19.66 21.52
CA LEU A 197 -16.95 -18.44 20.81
C LEU A 197 -16.57 -17.33 21.78
N LEU A 198 -15.70 -16.45 21.37
CA LEU A 198 -15.43 -15.20 22.07
C LEU A 198 -16.74 -14.40 22.24
N LYS A 199 -16.91 -13.79 23.41
CA LYS A 199 -18.12 -13.03 23.73
C LYS A 199 -18.23 -11.70 22.93
N ALA A 200 -17.14 -11.20 22.46
CA ALA A 200 -17.05 -9.96 21.69
C ALA A 200 -15.87 -10.01 20.71
N PRO A 201 -15.93 -9.24 19.62
CA PRO A 201 -14.79 -9.04 18.74
C PRO A 201 -13.55 -8.53 19.45
N VAL A 202 -12.38 -8.93 18.98
CA VAL A 202 -11.09 -8.46 19.49
C VAL A 202 -10.69 -7.17 18.78
N ASP A 203 -10.33 -6.15 19.56
CA ASP A 203 -9.81 -4.89 19.04
C ASP A 203 -8.39 -5.06 18.52
N VAL A 204 -8.14 -4.58 17.30
CA VAL A 204 -6.82 -4.51 16.70
C VAL A 204 -6.64 -3.10 16.14
N SER A 205 -5.61 -2.39 16.57
CA SER A 205 -5.27 -1.05 16.06
C SER A 205 -3.88 -1.09 15.44
N LEU A 206 -3.80 -0.71 14.18
CA LEU A 206 -2.56 -0.48 13.44
C LEU A 206 -2.38 1.04 13.30
N ASP A 207 -1.77 1.66 14.30
CA ASP A 207 -1.50 3.09 14.32
C ASP A 207 0.01 3.31 14.46
N ILE A 208 0.68 3.44 13.33
CA ILE A 208 2.12 3.42 13.23
C ILE A 208 2.64 4.79 12.85
N ALA A 209 3.58 5.28 13.63
CA ALA A 209 4.35 6.46 13.31
C ALA A 209 5.46 6.14 12.31
N TYR A 210 5.75 7.10 11.43
CA TYR A 210 6.83 7.01 10.45
C TYR A 210 7.82 8.15 10.66
N LYS A 211 9.09 7.80 10.60
CA LYS A 211 10.18 8.75 10.42
C LYS A 211 10.46 8.88 8.93
N THR A 212 10.24 10.07 8.38
CA THR A 212 10.52 10.35 6.98
C THR A 212 11.85 11.08 6.84
N THR A 213 12.76 10.49 6.08
CA THR A 213 14.03 11.13 5.70
C THR A 213 14.07 11.32 4.18
N TRP A 214 14.56 12.47 3.76
CA TRP A 214 14.72 12.80 2.35
C TRP A 214 16.21 12.88 2.04
N LYS A 215 16.65 12.16 1.01
CA LYS A 215 17.98 12.32 0.44
C LYS A 215 17.83 12.90 -0.95
N VAL A 216 18.34 14.12 -1.12
CA VAL A 216 18.39 14.79 -2.41
C VAL A 216 19.85 14.79 -2.89
N THR A 217 20.08 14.26 -4.08
CA THR A 217 21.41 14.22 -4.70
C THR A 217 21.32 14.88 -6.06
N ASP A 218 21.98 16.02 -6.21
CA ASP A 218 22.15 16.70 -7.50
C ASP A 218 23.44 16.22 -8.18
N HIS A 219 23.32 15.84 -9.43
CA HIS A 219 24.44 15.40 -10.25
C HIS A 219 24.83 16.49 -11.24
N TYR A 220 26.13 16.74 -11.36
CA TYR A 220 26.71 17.72 -12.26
C TYR A 220 27.71 17.03 -13.18
N LYS A 221 27.75 17.46 -14.45
CA LYS A 221 28.79 17.10 -15.42
C LYS A 221 29.36 18.41 -15.95
N ASP A 222 30.66 18.58 -15.86
CA ASP A 222 31.39 19.80 -16.31
C ASP A 222 30.79 21.10 -15.73
N GLY A 223 30.38 21.07 -14.46
CA GLY A 223 29.77 22.20 -13.76
C GLY A 223 28.29 22.47 -14.13
N VAL A 224 27.71 21.71 -15.06
CA VAL A 224 26.31 21.85 -15.46
C VAL A 224 25.46 20.80 -14.72
N TRP A 225 24.34 21.26 -14.13
CA TRP A 225 23.39 20.36 -13.51
C TRP A 225 22.80 19.36 -14.55
N VAL A 226 22.81 18.07 -14.24
CA VAL A 226 22.40 16.99 -15.14
C VAL A 226 21.11 16.35 -14.67
N LYS A 227 21.04 15.95 -13.39
CA LYS A 227 19.88 15.27 -12.81
C LYS A 227 19.81 15.48 -11.31
N ARG A 228 18.63 15.22 -10.77
CA ARG A 228 18.39 15.13 -9.32
C ARG A 228 17.82 13.76 -9.00
N ASP A 229 18.40 13.07 -8.06
CA ASP A 229 17.83 11.90 -7.45
C ASP A 229 17.22 12.33 -6.11
N VAL A 230 15.96 12.02 -5.90
CA VAL A 230 15.25 12.20 -4.63
C VAL A 230 14.87 10.84 -4.12
N THR A 231 15.34 10.49 -2.93
CA THR A 231 14.97 9.26 -2.26
C THR A 231 14.27 9.61 -0.96
N GLN A 232 13.02 9.22 -0.84
CA GLN A 232 12.29 9.24 0.41
C GLN A 232 12.50 7.91 1.10
N LYS A 233 12.94 7.94 2.35
CA LYS A 233 12.98 6.77 3.20
C LYS A 233 12.08 7.02 4.40
N ASN A 234 11.05 6.18 4.53
CA ASN A 234 10.24 6.14 5.73
C ASN A 234 10.64 4.91 6.53
N GLU A 235 10.73 5.05 7.83
CA GLU A 235 10.96 3.96 8.75
C GLU A 235 9.83 3.97 9.76
N ALA A 236 9.15 2.84 9.93
CA ALA A 236 8.16 2.68 10.98
C ALA A 236 8.90 2.57 12.33
N PHE A 237 8.42 3.27 13.34
CA PHE A 237 9.01 3.24 14.67
C PHE A 237 7.97 3.51 15.75
N ASP A 238 8.28 3.18 17.00
CA ASP A 238 7.45 3.60 18.13
C ASP A 238 7.52 5.13 18.27
N SER A 239 6.36 5.77 18.32
CA SER A 239 6.23 7.22 18.45
C SER A 239 6.95 7.81 19.67
N LYS A 240 7.23 6.98 20.67
CA LYS A 240 7.94 7.36 21.89
C LYS A 240 9.47 7.44 21.71
N GLU A 241 10.01 6.85 20.64
CA GLU A 241 11.44 6.81 20.37
C GLU A 241 11.93 7.92 19.41
N ALA A 242 11.03 8.77 18.92
CA ALA A 242 11.40 9.87 18.03
C ALA A 242 12.29 10.89 18.75
N GLY A 243 13.43 11.18 18.15
CA GLY A 243 14.34 12.20 18.62
C GLY A 243 13.92 13.63 18.24
N PRO A 244 14.51 14.67 18.87
CA PRO A 244 14.26 16.05 18.51
C PRO A 244 14.63 16.34 17.05
N GLY A 245 13.72 16.95 16.29
CA GLY A 245 13.93 17.34 14.91
C GLY A 245 13.54 16.28 13.87
N GLU A 246 12.99 15.16 14.28
CA GLU A 246 12.45 14.15 13.38
C GLU A 246 11.00 14.47 12.99
N VAL A 247 10.69 14.33 11.70
CA VAL A 247 9.33 14.54 11.20
C VAL A 247 8.53 13.25 11.41
N MET A 248 7.53 13.33 12.28
CA MET A 248 6.61 12.23 12.57
C MET A 248 5.32 12.40 11.78
N ASN A 249 4.92 11.38 11.03
CA ASN A 249 3.66 11.36 10.29
C ASN A 249 2.67 10.42 10.97
N GLY A 250 2.11 10.83 12.08
CA GLY A 250 0.95 10.17 12.72
C GLY A 250 1.27 9.21 13.86
N GLY A 251 0.33 8.74 14.50
CA GLY A 251 -0.06 7.58 15.24
C GLY A 251 0.56 7.28 16.60
N THR A 252 -0.30 6.72 17.43
CA THR A 252 0.07 6.06 18.67
C THR A 252 -0.02 4.55 18.50
N GLN A 253 0.97 3.81 18.97
CA GLN A 253 0.91 2.35 19.01
C GLN A 253 -0.02 1.87 20.15
N ASN A 254 -0.98 1.03 19.78
CA ASN A 254 -1.74 0.23 20.73
C ASN A 254 -1.38 -1.25 20.49
N GLY A 255 -0.54 -1.80 21.33
CA GLY A 255 -0.09 -3.19 21.25
C GLY A 255 1.43 -3.34 21.21
N SER A 256 1.91 -4.57 21.35
CA SER A 256 3.32 -4.90 21.18
C SER A 256 3.64 -4.97 19.70
N GLN A 257 4.54 -4.12 19.24
CA GLN A 257 5.00 -4.11 17.86
C GLN A 257 6.47 -4.44 17.79
N THR A 258 6.84 -5.35 16.90
CA THR A 258 8.23 -5.53 16.50
C THR A 258 8.58 -4.54 15.41
N GLY A 259 9.85 -4.17 15.26
CA GLY A 259 10.32 -3.24 14.22
C GLY A 259 10.00 -3.65 12.77
N ASP A 260 9.35 -4.78 12.58
CA ASP A 260 8.98 -5.36 11.28
C ASP A 260 7.50 -5.11 10.91
N GLY A 261 6.79 -4.26 11.65
CA GLY A 261 5.37 -4.01 11.39
C GLY A 261 4.47 -5.20 11.74
N VAL A 262 4.90 -6.04 12.67
CA VAL A 262 4.16 -7.19 13.19
C VAL A 262 3.56 -6.82 14.54
N ILE A 263 2.28 -7.13 14.74
CA ILE A 263 1.58 -7.02 16.03
C ILE A 263 1.37 -8.43 16.56
N SER A 264 1.77 -8.67 17.77
CA SER A 264 1.58 -9.92 18.51
C SER A 264 0.53 -9.76 19.60
#